data_8993c375204b8ce444bc1fd733ee1d92
#
_entry.id   8993c375204b8ce444bc1fd733ee1d92
#
_cell.length_a   1.000
_cell.length_b   1.000
_cell.length_c   1.000
_cell.angle_alpha   90.00
_cell.angle_beta   90.00
_cell.angle_gamma   90.00
#
_symmetry.space_group_name_H-M   'P 1'
#
loop_
_entity.id
_entity.type
_entity.pdbx_description
1 polymer ?
#
loop_
_entity_poly.entity_id
_entity_poly.type
_entity_poly.pdbx_seq_one_letter_code
_entity_poly.pdbx_strand_id
1 'polypeptide(L)'
;MKANADVSFSIAKGSIHGLVGENGAGKSTLMSILYGYYRADGGEILLDGKVQPIRNSQEAINLGIGMVHQHFMLVENFTVLDNIMLGTEGGFRLASHRTEAEAKLREICARYRLDVDPLAKIEDLSVGAQQRVEILKQIYRSANILILDEPTAVLTAQETASLFEILRLFKEQGKTIILITHKLQEILEITDNVTVMRGGTVVGAVATATTSKEELANMMVGRPIQSHLPRAPYNPGATVLEVDGLQLADEQQVKLLADIGFNLRAGEIVAIAGVSGNGQSELLEILSGMRLPTSGKLRFLDKDLPFAKRHDADGLPLAFRELGIAHIPEDRLRDGVVKNFSVMQNTILGYQDHLKNRWGLFNFKAIGARCAELLKTFDVRPANPDLRIGLLSGGNQQKVVIAREVLAKPKLMLVGQPTRGVDIGTIESIHTQLLALRDAGVAILLVSVELEEVRALADRILVMCGGRITGELKIEEFDTTRIGLLMGGMHKS
;
A
#
# COMPACT_ATOMS: atom_id res chain seq x y z
N MET A 1 -15.67 15.18 -14.91
CA MET A 1 -15.40 13.72 -14.91
C MET A 1 -16.54 13.05 -14.17
N LYS A 2 -17.25 12.07 -14.76
CA LYS A 2 -18.28 11.31 -14.05
C LYS A 2 -17.55 10.25 -13.19
N ALA A 3 -17.76 10.29 -11.87
CA ALA A 3 -17.16 9.31 -10.95
C ALA A 3 -17.96 7.99 -10.96
N ASN A 4 -19.29 8.07 -11.10
CA ASN A 4 -20.21 6.94 -11.21
C ASN A 4 -21.21 7.22 -12.31
N ALA A 5 -21.57 6.21 -13.10
CA ALA A 5 -22.54 6.30 -14.18
C ALA A 5 -23.40 5.03 -14.21
N ASP A 6 -24.71 5.19 -14.07
CA ASP A 6 -25.71 4.10 -14.14
C ASP A 6 -25.38 2.90 -13.23
N VAL A 7 -24.96 3.18 -11.99
CA VAL A 7 -24.63 2.16 -11.01
C VAL A 7 -25.90 1.63 -10.35
N SER A 8 -26.17 0.34 -10.53
CA SER A 8 -27.29 -0.35 -9.88
C SER A 8 -26.82 -1.71 -9.34
N PHE A 9 -27.03 -1.95 -8.06
CA PHE A 9 -26.77 -3.24 -7.41
C PHE A 9 -27.57 -3.33 -6.11
N SER A 10 -27.64 -4.51 -5.53
CA SER A 10 -28.36 -4.76 -4.30
C SER A 10 -27.48 -5.53 -3.30
N ILE A 11 -27.71 -5.29 -2.02
CA ILE A 11 -27.00 -5.92 -0.92
C ILE A 11 -28.04 -6.61 -0.03
N ALA A 12 -27.84 -7.89 0.22
CA ALA A 12 -28.71 -8.67 1.10
C ALA A 12 -28.52 -8.24 2.57
N LYS A 13 -29.63 -8.11 3.29
CA LYS A 13 -29.62 -7.80 4.73
C LYS A 13 -28.93 -8.91 5.52
N GLY A 14 -28.09 -8.54 6.48
CA GLY A 14 -27.36 -9.50 7.30
C GLY A 14 -26.26 -10.26 6.57
N SER A 15 -25.73 -9.68 5.49
CA SER A 15 -24.61 -10.24 4.72
C SER A 15 -23.37 -9.37 4.81
N ILE A 16 -22.22 -9.96 4.46
CA ILE A 16 -20.98 -9.23 4.18
C ILE A 16 -20.84 -9.15 2.67
N HIS A 17 -20.95 -7.96 2.12
CA HIS A 17 -20.89 -7.69 0.69
C HIS A 17 -19.58 -7.01 0.31
N GLY A 18 -18.82 -7.61 -0.59
CA GLY A 18 -17.60 -7.04 -1.15
C GLY A 18 -17.88 -6.04 -2.27
N LEU A 19 -17.26 -4.88 -2.23
CA LEU A 19 -17.26 -3.93 -3.34
C LEU A 19 -15.82 -3.76 -3.82
N VAL A 20 -15.49 -4.35 -4.97
CA VAL A 20 -14.15 -4.38 -5.52
C VAL A 20 -14.03 -3.60 -6.82
N GLY A 21 -12.82 -3.22 -7.19
CA GLY A 21 -12.50 -2.49 -8.43
C GLY A 21 -11.14 -1.83 -8.32
N GLU A 22 -10.58 -1.42 -9.44
CA GLU A 22 -9.31 -0.67 -9.47
C GLU A 22 -9.41 0.68 -8.75
N ASN A 23 -8.26 1.29 -8.46
CA ASN A 23 -8.21 2.65 -7.92
C ASN A 23 -8.83 3.62 -8.95
N GLY A 24 -9.76 4.46 -8.47
CA GLY A 24 -10.52 5.36 -9.35
C GLY A 24 -11.75 4.71 -10.00
N ALA A 25 -12.11 3.47 -9.70
CA ALA A 25 -13.33 2.82 -10.20
C ALA A 25 -14.64 3.42 -9.66
N GLY A 26 -14.58 4.39 -8.72
CA GLY A 26 -15.74 5.07 -8.17
C GLY A 26 -16.28 4.50 -6.87
N LYS A 27 -15.65 3.47 -6.26
CA LYS A 27 -16.11 2.78 -5.05
C LYS A 27 -16.31 3.72 -3.85
N SER A 28 -15.27 4.45 -3.45
CA SER A 28 -15.33 5.36 -2.30
C SER A 28 -16.28 6.53 -2.55
N THR A 29 -16.40 7.00 -3.79
CA THR A 29 -17.39 8.02 -4.18
C THR A 29 -18.81 7.49 -4.01
N LEU A 30 -19.09 6.27 -4.46
CA LEU A 30 -20.39 5.62 -4.32
C LEU A 30 -20.77 5.46 -2.85
N MET A 31 -19.84 5.01 -2.02
CA MET A 31 -20.07 4.84 -0.58
C MET A 31 -20.22 6.18 0.13
N SER A 32 -19.49 7.21 -0.31
CA SER A 32 -19.65 8.58 0.21
C SER A 32 -21.04 9.15 -0.12
N ILE A 33 -21.64 8.77 -1.25
CA ILE A 33 -23.03 9.10 -1.60
C ILE A 33 -23.98 8.33 -0.66
N LEU A 34 -23.78 7.03 -0.44
CA LEU A 34 -24.60 6.21 0.45
C LEU A 34 -24.54 6.73 1.91
N TYR A 35 -23.39 7.22 2.34
CA TYR A 35 -23.18 7.82 3.66
C TYR A 35 -23.64 9.30 3.72
N GLY A 36 -24.06 9.89 2.61
CA GLY A 36 -24.54 11.29 2.55
C GLY A 36 -23.44 12.35 2.61
N TYR A 37 -22.18 11.98 2.38
CA TYR A 37 -21.06 12.91 2.28
C TYR A 37 -21.06 13.68 0.95
N TYR A 38 -21.47 13.00 -0.13
CA TYR A 38 -21.72 13.60 -1.43
C TYR A 38 -23.19 13.42 -1.80
N ARG A 39 -23.73 14.38 -2.55
CA ARG A 39 -25.04 14.25 -3.20
C ARG A 39 -24.90 13.54 -4.53
N ALA A 40 -25.79 12.58 -4.79
CA ALA A 40 -25.93 12.02 -6.14
C ALA A 40 -26.55 13.06 -7.09
N ASP A 41 -26.07 13.10 -8.32
CA ASP A 41 -26.69 13.90 -9.39
C ASP A 41 -28.02 13.29 -9.86
N GLY A 42 -28.21 11.99 -9.68
CA GLY A 42 -29.41 11.25 -10.02
C GLY A 42 -29.40 9.83 -9.46
N GLY A 43 -30.52 9.12 -9.59
CA GLY A 43 -30.71 7.80 -9.03
C GLY A 43 -31.42 7.80 -7.67
N GLU A 44 -31.60 6.61 -7.11
CA GLU A 44 -32.33 6.41 -5.87
C GLU A 44 -31.60 5.40 -4.96
N ILE A 45 -31.64 5.64 -3.65
CA ILE A 45 -31.16 4.72 -2.63
C ILE A 45 -32.36 4.10 -1.95
N LEU A 46 -32.44 2.78 -1.92
CA LEU A 46 -33.50 2.06 -1.27
C LEU A 46 -32.98 1.32 -0.04
N LEU A 47 -33.66 1.48 1.10
CA LEU A 47 -33.45 0.68 2.32
C LEU A 47 -34.73 -0.08 2.64
N ASP A 48 -34.61 -1.41 2.79
CA ASP A 48 -35.75 -2.32 2.98
C ASP A 48 -36.90 -2.05 1.95
N GLY A 49 -36.52 -1.79 0.66
CA GLY A 49 -37.46 -1.53 -0.44
C GLY A 49 -38.07 -0.14 -0.48
N LYS A 50 -37.69 0.76 0.44
CA LYS A 50 -38.22 2.13 0.48
C LYS A 50 -37.15 3.12 0.04
N VAL A 51 -37.51 4.04 -0.85
CA VAL A 51 -36.63 5.12 -1.28
C VAL A 51 -36.30 6.04 -0.10
N GLN A 52 -35.01 6.26 0.13
CA GLN A 52 -34.50 7.12 1.18
C GLN A 52 -33.75 8.31 0.58
N PRO A 53 -34.21 9.54 0.77
CA PRO A 53 -33.48 10.72 0.30
C PRO A 53 -32.35 11.06 1.29
N ILE A 54 -31.17 10.48 1.11
CA ILE A 54 -29.99 10.78 1.93
C ILE A 54 -29.32 12.04 1.39
N ARG A 55 -29.37 13.12 2.16
CA ARG A 55 -28.85 14.44 1.75
C ARG A 55 -27.58 14.86 2.51
N ASN A 56 -27.34 14.24 3.67
CA ASN A 56 -26.20 14.49 4.52
C ASN A 56 -25.92 13.29 5.42
N SER A 57 -24.75 13.26 6.05
CA SER A 57 -24.32 12.14 6.88
C SER A 57 -25.18 11.94 8.14
N GLN A 58 -25.84 12.99 8.65
CA GLN A 58 -26.73 12.85 9.81
C GLN A 58 -27.99 12.04 9.45
N GLU A 59 -28.52 12.24 8.24
CA GLU A 59 -29.64 11.42 7.74
C GLU A 59 -29.24 9.96 7.56
N ALA A 60 -28.04 9.69 7.05
CA ALA A 60 -27.49 8.32 6.93
C ALA A 60 -27.32 7.67 8.31
N ILE A 61 -26.75 8.39 9.28
CA ILE A 61 -26.60 7.90 10.67
C ILE A 61 -27.97 7.58 11.29
N ASN A 62 -28.96 8.43 11.10
CA ASN A 62 -30.32 8.21 11.62
C ASN A 62 -31.00 6.99 10.98
N LEU A 63 -30.62 6.62 9.76
CA LEU A 63 -31.05 5.40 9.08
C LEU A 63 -30.25 4.17 9.49
N GLY A 64 -29.29 4.32 10.40
CA GLY A 64 -28.43 3.24 10.88
C GLY A 64 -27.29 2.87 9.95
N ILE A 65 -26.86 3.79 9.09
CA ILE A 65 -25.68 3.62 8.22
C ILE A 65 -24.47 4.23 8.91
N GLY A 66 -23.44 3.42 9.16
CA GLY A 66 -22.15 3.85 9.71
C GLY A 66 -21.03 3.66 8.67
N MET A 67 -20.02 4.49 8.72
CA MET A 67 -18.86 4.39 7.82
C MET A 67 -17.55 4.50 8.60
N VAL A 68 -16.62 3.60 8.32
CA VAL A 68 -15.22 3.65 8.73
C VAL A 68 -14.42 4.02 7.49
N HIS A 69 -13.76 5.17 7.55
CA HIS A 69 -12.98 5.72 6.44
C HIS A 69 -11.59 5.10 6.37
N GLN A 70 -10.96 5.17 5.20
CA GLN A 70 -9.59 4.71 4.95
C GLN A 70 -8.56 5.41 5.85
N HIS A 71 -8.77 6.70 6.16
CA HIS A 71 -8.00 7.45 7.15
C HIS A 71 -8.86 7.65 8.40
N PHE A 72 -8.32 7.31 9.55
CA PHE A 72 -9.06 7.41 10.81
C PHE A 72 -9.50 8.85 11.10
N MET A 73 -10.76 8.97 11.49
CA MET A 73 -11.39 10.23 11.87
C MET A 73 -11.42 10.34 13.40
N LEU A 74 -10.26 10.10 14.04
CA LEU A 74 -10.06 10.19 15.48
C LEU A 74 -9.28 11.43 15.85
N VAL A 75 -9.61 12.00 17.01
CA VAL A 75 -8.87 13.13 17.61
C VAL A 75 -7.79 12.55 18.51
N GLU A 76 -6.53 12.69 18.12
CA GLU A 76 -5.38 11.99 18.71
C GLU A 76 -5.20 12.26 20.21
N ASN A 77 -5.36 13.51 20.67
CA ASN A 77 -5.20 13.92 22.06
C ASN A 77 -6.41 13.64 22.95
N PHE A 78 -7.49 13.07 22.40
CA PHE A 78 -8.70 12.66 23.14
C PHE A 78 -8.60 11.20 23.59
N THR A 79 -9.36 10.87 24.64
CA THR A 79 -9.55 9.47 25.03
C THR A 79 -10.46 8.74 24.03
N VAL A 80 -10.44 7.41 24.07
CA VAL A 80 -11.38 6.56 23.31
C VAL A 80 -12.82 6.98 23.60
N LEU A 81 -13.17 7.14 24.89
CA LEU A 81 -14.51 7.54 25.30
C LEU A 81 -14.90 8.88 24.73
N ASP A 82 -14.02 9.89 24.79
CA ASP A 82 -14.28 11.22 24.25
C ASP A 82 -14.49 11.19 22.73
N ASN A 83 -13.71 10.40 22.00
CA ASN A 83 -13.89 10.22 20.55
C ASN A 83 -15.21 9.57 20.18
N ILE A 84 -15.67 8.59 20.97
CA ILE A 84 -16.95 7.90 20.74
C ILE A 84 -18.13 8.80 21.05
N MET A 85 -18.03 9.58 22.12
CA MET A 85 -19.09 10.51 22.53
C MET A 85 -19.21 11.71 21.60
N LEU A 86 -18.16 12.07 20.85
CA LEU A 86 -18.14 13.22 19.97
C LEU A 86 -19.29 13.17 18.96
N GLY A 87 -20.18 14.20 19.00
CA GLY A 87 -21.37 14.29 18.15
C GLY A 87 -22.56 13.41 18.60
N THR A 88 -22.49 12.83 19.78
CA THR A 88 -23.62 12.08 20.40
C THR A 88 -24.00 12.68 21.76
N GLU A 89 -23.42 13.83 22.10
CA GLU A 89 -23.69 14.57 23.35
C GLU A 89 -25.14 15.06 23.35
N GLY A 90 -26.03 14.38 24.01
CA GLY A 90 -27.49 14.68 24.06
C GLY A 90 -27.89 15.98 24.77
N GLY A 91 -27.09 17.08 24.67
CA GLY A 91 -27.41 18.40 25.21
C GLY A 91 -26.36 19.02 26.12
N PHE A 92 -26.71 20.12 26.79
CA PHE A 92 -25.84 21.05 27.55
C PHE A 92 -25.13 20.45 28.81
N ARG A 93 -25.37 19.19 29.20
CA ARG A 93 -24.79 18.53 30.39
C ARG A 93 -23.88 17.36 30.05
N LEU A 94 -22.70 17.64 29.54
CA LEU A 94 -21.67 16.66 29.19
C LEU A 94 -21.28 15.69 30.33
N ALA A 95 -21.22 16.17 31.57
CA ALA A 95 -20.67 15.41 32.69
C ALA A 95 -21.57 14.23 33.17
N SER A 96 -22.90 14.35 33.08
CA SER A 96 -23.82 13.32 33.59
C SER A 96 -23.92 12.08 32.68
N HIS A 97 -23.61 12.20 31.40
CA HIS A 97 -23.70 11.12 30.45
C HIS A 97 -22.39 10.33 30.28
N ARG A 98 -21.26 10.84 30.81
CA ARG A 98 -19.92 10.21 30.64
C ARG A 98 -19.85 8.82 31.30
N THR A 99 -20.35 8.69 32.54
CA THR A 99 -20.36 7.41 33.26
C THR A 99 -21.28 6.38 32.61
N GLU A 100 -22.44 6.82 32.13
CA GLU A 100 -23.37 5.95 31.39
C GLU A 100 -22.78 5.52 30.04
N ALA A 101 -22.15 6.47 29.33
CA ALA A 101 -21.48 6.19 28.07
C ALA A 101 -20.31 5.20 28.26
N GLU A 102 -19.52 5.34 29.31
CA GLU A 102 -18.44 4.42 29.64
C GLU A 102 -18.96 3.02 29.96
N ALA A 103 -20.03 2.91 30.75
CA ALA A 103 -20.65 1.62 31.08
C ALA A 103 -21.17 0.92 29.80
N LYS A 104 -21.88 1.65 28.95
CA LYS A 104 -22.36 1.15 27.66
C LYS A 104 -21.21 0.73 26.76
N LEU A 105 -20.13 1.51 26.73
CA LEU A 105 -18.95 1.21 25.93
C LEU A 105 -18.28 -0.08 26.39
N ARG A 106 -18.12 -0.27 27.70
CA ARG A 106 -17.57 -1.52 28.28
C ARG A 106 -18.46 -2.73 27.97
N GLU A 107 -19.80 -2.58 28.00
CA GLU A 107 -20.73 -3.64 27.58
C GLU A 107 -20.54 -4.00 26.11
N ILE A 108 -20.41 -3.01 25.22
CA ILE A 108 -20.16 -3.23 23.79
C ILE A 108 -18.81 -3.93 23.58
N CYS A 109 -17.75 -3.46 24.25
CA CYS A 109 -16.44 -4.08 24.18
C CYS A 109 -16.47 -5.55 24.60
N ALA A 110 -17.15 -5.87 25.69
CA ALA A 110 -17.32 -7.25 26.15
C ALA A 110 -18.12 -8.12 25.17
N ARG A 111 -19.22 -7.58 24.62
CA ARG A 111 -20.09 -8.28 23.67
C ARG A 111 -19.36 -8.65 22.37
N TYR A 112 -18.53 -7.74 21.85
CA TYR A 112 -17.85 -7.89 20.55
C TYR A 112 -16.38 -8.29 20.67
N ARG A 113 -15.93 -8.63 21.89
CA ARG A 113 -14.54 -9.00 22.20
C ARG A 113 -13.52 -7.96 21.69
N LEU A 114 -13.91 -6.69 21.79
CA LEU A 114 -13.06 -5.56 21.43
C LEU A 114 -12.20 -5.20 22.66
N ASP A 115 -10.93 -5.54 22.61
CA ASP A 115 -9.98 -5.15 23.68
C ASP A 115 -9.54 -3.70 23.46
N VAL A 116 -10.27 -2.77 24.07
CA VAL A 116 -10.03 -1.33 24.01
C VAL A 116 -10.33 -0.70 25.37
N ASP A 117 -9.34 -0.01 25.95
CA ASP A 117 -9.55 0.77 27.18
C ASP A 117 -10.24 2.09 26.86
N PRO A 118 -11.44 2.37 27.41
CA PRO A 118 -12.14 3.62 27.19
C PRO A 118 -11.38 4.88 27.61
N LEU A 119 -10.44 4.78 28.53
CA LEU A 119 -9.70 5.91 29.09
C LEU A 119 -8.33 6.11 28.43
N ALA A 120 -7.89 5.17 27.59
CA ALA A 120 -6.64 5.33 26.83
C ALA A 120 -6.75 6.48 25.84
N LYS A 121 -5.68 7.25 25.63
CA LYS A 121 -5.61 8.25 24.59
C LYS A 121 -5.38 7.62 23.23
N ILE A 122 -5.92 8.20 22.18
CA ILE A 122 -5.77 7.67 20.82
C ILE A 122 -4.31 7.69 20.36
N GLU A 123 -3.54 8.72 20.71
CA GLU A 123 -2.11 8.87 20.38
C GLU A 123 -1.24 7.71 20.93
N ASP A 124 -1.66 7.07 22.01
CA ASP A 124 -0.94 5.97 22.66
C ASP A 124 -1.34 4.58 22.09
N LEU A 125 -2.34 4.53 21.21
CA LEU A 125 -2.87 3.27 20.67
C LEU A 125 -2.12 2.84 19.41
N SER A 126 -1.92 1.52 19.26
CA SER A 126 -1.49 0.95 17.98
C SER A 126 -2.53 1.22 16.89
N VAL A 127 -2.09 1.18 15.63
CA VAL A 127 -2.96 1.40 14.47
C VAL A 127 -4.14 0.43 14.47
N GLY A 128 -3.92 -0.85 14.80
CA GLY A 128 -4.99 -1.85 14.91
C GLY A 128 -5.96 -1.56 16.05
N ALA A 129 -5.50 -0.95 17.15
CA ALA A 129 -6.39 -0.50 18.24
C ALA A 129 -7.22 0.71 17.81
N GLN A 130 -6.63 1.68 17.11
CA GLN A 130 -7.35 2.83 16.53
C GLN A 130 -8.44 2.38 15.56
N GLN A 131 -8.18 1.38 14.74
CA GLN A 131 -9.17 0.75 13.86
C GLN A 131 -10.37 0.20 14.65
N ARG A 132 -10.09 -0.53 15.74
CA ARG A 132 -11.16 -1.04 16.63
C ARG A 132 -11.97 0.10 17.24
N VAL A 133 -11.36 1.22 17.58
CA VAL A 133 -12.07 2.41 18.09
C VAL A 133 -13.01 2.99 17.02
N GLU A 134 -12.58 3.11 15.76
CA GLU A 134 -13.46 3.58 14.68
C GLU A 134 -14.68 2.67 14.48
N ILE A 135 -14.48 1.37 14.51
CA ILE A 135 -15.59 0.39 14.44
C ILE A 135 -16.51 0.52 15.66
N LEU A 136 -15.93 0.61 16.85
CA LEU A 136 -16.64 0.76 18.11
C LEU A 136 -17.54 2.00 18.14
N LYS A 137 -17.05 3.11 17.57
CA LYS A 137 -17.77 4.36 17.36
C LYS A 137 -19.05 4.16 16.52
N GLN A 138 -18.99 3.36 15.46
CA GLN A 138 -20.16 3.06 14.64
C GLN A 138 -21.16 2.16 15.36
N ILE A 139 -20.69 1.18 16.13
CA ILE A 139 -21.53 0.30 16.93
C ILE A 139 -22.24 1.08 18.05
N TYR A 140 -21.52 1.94 18.75
CA TYR A 140 -22.05 2.81 19.81
C TYR A 140 -23.22 3.65 19.29
N ARG A 141 -23.15 4.11 18.04
CA ARG A 141 -24.19 4.83 17.30
C ARG A 141 -25.31 3.95 16.76
N SER A 142 -25.29 2.65 17.11
CA SER A 142 -26.32 1.67 16.71
C SER A 142 -26.40 1.46 15.18
N ALA A 143 -25.28 1.54 14.46
CA ALA A 143 -25.25 1.26 13.04
C ALA A 143 -25.70 -0.19 12.76
N ASN A 144 -26.59 -0.36 11.77
CA ASN A 144 -27.06 -1.64 11.25
C ASN A 144 -26.43 -2.00 9.91
N ILE A 145 -25.99 -0.97 9.16
CA ILE A 145 -25.23 -1.09 7.93
C ILE A 145 -23.87 -0.45 8.17
N LEU A 146 -22.80 -1.22 8.01
CA LEU A 146 -21.41 -0.76 8.23
C LEU A 146 -20.67 -0.75 6.90
N ILE A 147 -20.21 0.41 6.50
CA ILE A 147 -19.33 0.61 5.34
C ILE A 147 -17.90 0.67 5.86
N LEU A 148 -17.03 -0.20 5.36
CA LEU A 148 -15.61 -0.26 5.71
C LEU A 148 -14.79 0.00 4.46
N ASP A 149 -14.11 1.15 4.39
CA ASP A 149 -13.30 1.54 3.22
C ASP A 149 -11.82 1.22 3.48
N GLU A 150 -11.32 0.17 2.82
CA GLU A 150 -9.96 -0.39 2.95
C GLU A 150 -9.49 -0.61 4.41
N PRO A 151 -10.27 -1.32 5.23
CA PRO A 151 -10.02 -1.38 6.67
C PRO A 151 -8.74 -2.15 7.04
N THR A 152 -8.14 -2.88 6.13
CA THR A 152 -6.95 -3.73 6.36
C THR A 152 -5.67 -3.15 5.76
N ALA A 153 -5.73 -1.93 5.20
CA ALA A 153 -4.60 -1.35 4.47
C ALA A 153 -3.33 -1.17 5.33
N VAL A 154 -3.51 -0.99 6.64
CA VAL A 154 -2.44 -0.70 7.60
C VAL A 154 -2.31 -1.76 8.70
N LEU A 155 -3.08 -2.85 8.61
CA LEU A 155 -3.13 -3.93 9.60
C LEU A 155 -2.12 -5.04 9.28
N THR A 156 -1.59 -5.65 10.32
CA THR A 156 -0.88 -6.93 10.21
C THR A 156 -1.83 -8.07 9.87
N ALA A 157 -1.32 -9.21 9.42
CA ALA A 157 -2.13 -10.40 9.12
C ALA A 157 -2.93 -10.88 10.35
N GLN A 158 -2.35 -10.81 11.56
CA GLN A 158 -3.02 -11.19 12.81
C GLN A 158 -4.16 -10.22 13.16
N GLU A 159 -3.93 -8.91 13.00
CA GLU A 159 -4.96 -7.89 13.22
C GLU A 159 -6.08 -8.00 12.20
N THR A 160 -5.77 -8.32 10.94
CA THR A 160 -6.77 -8.59 9.89
C THR A 160 -7.63 -9.81 10.24
N ALA A 161 -7.03 -10.91 10.69
CA ALA A 161 -7.79 -12.08 11.14
C ALA A 161 -8.73 -11.74 12.31
N SER A 162 -8.25 -10.98 13.31
CA SER A 162 -9.07 -10.50 14.42
C SER A 162 -10.23 -9.61 13.97
N LEU A 163 -9.98 -8.73 12.99
CA LEU A 163 -11.03 -7.90 12.39
C LEU A 163 -12.10 -8.77 11.72
N PHE A 164 -11.71 -9.80 10.98
CA PHE A 164 -12.65 -10.70 10.30
C PHE A 164 -13.52 -11.49 11.28
N GLU A 165 -12.96 -11.90 12.42
CA GLU A 165 -13.77 -12.51 13.49
C GLU A 165 -14.85 -11.54 13.99
N ILE A 166 -14.51 -10.27 14.19
CA ILE A 166 -15.47 -9.23 14.61
C ILE A 166 -16.56 -9.04 13.55
N LEU A 167 -16.19 -9.00 12.26
CA LEU A 167 -17.14 -8.83 11.16
C LEU A 167 -18.11 -10.05 11.05
N ARG A 168 -17.61 -11.27 11.29
CA ARG A 168 -18.47 -12.48 11.36
C ARG A 168 -19.47 -12.38 12.50
N LEU A 169 -19.05 -11.96 13.69
CA LEU A 169 -19.94 -11.72 14.83
C LEU A 169 -21.02 -10.67 14.52
N PHE A 170 -20.66 -9.60 13.78
CA PHE A 170 -21.65 -8.59 13.37
C PHE A 170 -22.69 -9.15 12.41
N LYS A 171 -22.27 -9.95 11.45
CA LYS A 171 -23.16 -10.65 10.52
C LYS A 171 -24.11 -11.60 11.28
N GLU A 172 -23.61 -12.39 12.22
CA GLU A 172 -24.42 -13.29 13.06
C GLU A 172 -25.50 -12.55 13.86
N GLN A 173 -25.25 -11.28 14.20
CA GLN A 173 -26.22 -10.40 14.86
C GLN A 173 -27.13 -9.65 13.87
N GLY A 174 -27.13 -10.04 12.60
CA GLY A 174 -28.00 -9.49 11.56
C GLY A 174 -27.57 -8.13 11.01
N LYS A 175 -26.34 -7.66 11.29
CA LYS A 175 -25.81 -6.43 10.69
C LYS A 175 -25.37 -6.68 9.26
N THR A 176 -25.54 -5.69 8.41
CA THR A 176 -25.08 -5.71 7.01
C THR A 176 -23.74 -4.99 6.91
N ILE A 177 -22.77 -5.58 6.23
CA ILE A 177 -21.42 -5.03 6.10
C ILE A 177 -21.11 -4.85 4.62
N ILE A 178 -20.58 -3.70 4.27
CA ILE A 178 -20.05 -3.39 2.93
C ILE A 178 -18.56 -3.22 3.08
N LEU A 179 -17.80 -4.16 2.53
CA LEU A 179 -16.35 -4.17 2.59
C LEU A 179 -15.78 -3.69 1.26
N ILE A 180 -15.08 -2.56 1.28
CA ILE A 180 -14.36 -2.04 0.12
C ILE A 180 -12.90 -2.40 0.30
N THR A 181 -12.34 -3.16 -0.64
CA THR A 181 -10.92 -3.48 -0.68
C THR A 181 -10.50 -3.83 -2.10
N HIS A 182 -9.23 -3.69 -2.39
CA HIS A 182 -8.62 -4.21 -3.61
C HIS A 182 -7.91 -5.55 -3.38
N LYS A 183 -7.83 -6.02 -2.13
CA LYS A 183 -7.21 -7.29 -1.74
C LYS A 183 -8.21 -8.44 -1.93
N LEU A 184 -8.14 -9.11 -3.08
CA LEU A 184 -9.11 -10.14 -3.46
C LEU A 184 -9.12 -11.34 -2.50
N GLN A 185 -7.98 -11.64 -1.85
CA GLN A 185 -7.92 -12.73 -0.88
C GLN A 185 -8.85 -12.46 0.32
N GLU A 186 -8.89 -11.22 0.80
CA GLU A 186 -9.77 -10.80 1.88
C GLU A 186 -11.24 -10.94 1.50
N ILE A 187 -11.57 -10.56 0.26
CA ILE A 187 -12.93 -10.71 -0.29
C ILE A 187 -13.36 -12.18 -0.28
N LEU A 188 -12.52 -13.07 -0.83
CA LEU A 188 -12.81 -14.51 -0.90
C LEU A 188 -12.95 -15.15 0.47
N GLU A 189 -12.28 -14.62 1.50
CA GLU A 189 -12.29 -15.16 2.86
C GLU A 189 -13.54 -14.79 3.65
N ILE A 190 -14.05 -13.53 3.49
CA ILE A 190 -15.04 -13.01 4.45
C ILE A 190 -16.39 -12.68 3.83
N THR A 191 -16.48 -12.43 2.52
CA THR A 191 -17.74 -11.94 1.92
C THR A 191 -18.66 -13.06 1.46
N ASP A 192 -19.95 -12.75 1.34
CA ASP A 192 -20.97 -13.65 0.78
C ASP A 192 -21.15 -13.43 -0.72
N ASN A 193 -21.14 -12.15 -1.13
CA ASN A 193 -21.30 -11.70 -2.50
C ASN A 193 -20.35 -10.55 -2.78
N VAL A 194 -20.00 -10.40 -4.04
CA VAL A 194 -19.07 -9.36 -4.50
C VAL A 194 -19.68 -8.62 -5.69
N THR A 195 -19.66 -7.29 -5.62
CA THR A 195 -19.93 -6.43 -6.76
C THR A 195 -18.62 -5.86 -7.27
N VAL A 196 -18.38 -5.98 -8.58
CA VAL A 196 -17.18 -5.49 -9.23
C VAL A 196 -17.48 -4.19 -9.98
N MET A 197 -16.71 -3.14 -9.69
CA MET A 197 -16.78 -1.84 -10.36
C MET A 197 -15.57 -1.59 -11.25
N ARG A 198 -15.80 -1.00 -12.40
CA ARG A 198 -14.74 -0.55 -13.32
C ARG A 198 -15.18 0.71 -14.05
N GLY A 199 -14.33 1.75 -14.04
CA GLY A 199 -14.59 3.00 -14.77
C GLY A 199 -15.88 3.70 -14.38
N GLY A 200 -16.32 3.61 -13.13
CA GLY A 200 -17.54 4.25 -12.61
C GLY A 200 -18.83 3.45 -12.87
N THR A 201 -18.77 2.21 -13.36
CA THR A 201 -19.92 1.34 -13.62
C THR A 201 -19.79 0.00 -12.90
N VAL A 202 -20.90 -0.69 -12.65
CA VAL A 202 -20.91 -2.09 -12.20
C VAL A 202 -20.72 -2.98 -13.42
N VAL A 203 -19.70 -3.84 -13.38
CA VAL A 203 -19.39 -4.80 -14.46
C VAL A 203 -19.89 -6.21 -14.16
N GLY A 204 -20.20 -6.51 -12.90
CA GLY A 204 -20.79 -7.78 -12.48
C GLY A 204 -20.98 -7.88 -10.98
N ALA A 205 -21.83 -8.81 -10.59
CA ALA A 205 -22.04 -9.21 -9.21
C ALA A 205 -22.08 -10.74 -9.15
N VAL A 206 -21.29 -11.33 -8.24
CA VAL A 206 -21.11 -12.77 -8.14
C VAL A 206 -21.18 -13.22 -6.67
N ALA A 207 -21.60 -14.47 -6.44
CA ALA A 207 -21.48 -15.06 -5.13
C ALA A 207 -20.02 -15.47 -4.87
N THR A 208 -19.49 -15.13 -3.70
CA THR A 208 -18.09 -15.39 -3.35
C THR A 208 -17.74 -16.88 -3.41
N ALA A 209 -18.69 -17.74 -3.01
CA ALA A 209 -18.51 -19.18 -3.01
C ALA A 209 -18.30 -19.82 -4.40
N THR A 210 -18.68 -19.11 -5.47
CA THR A 210 -18.64 -19.64 -6.86
C THR A 210 -17.65 -18.90 -7.77
N THR A 211 -16.89 -17.95 -7.24
CA THR A 211 -15.90 -17.17 -7.99
C THR A 211 -14.48 -17.49 -7.55
N SER A 212 -13.50 -17.00 -8.28
CA SER A 212 -12.08 -17.13 -7.99
C SER A 212 -11.37 -15.78 -7.97
N LYS A 213 -10.14 -15.76 -7.42
CA LYS A 213 -9.27 -14.57 -7.42
C LYS A 213 -9.00 -14.09 -8.84
N GLU A 214 -8.77 -15.02 -9.76
CA GLU A 214 -8.50 -14.75 -11.18
C GLU A 214 -9.72 -14.17 -11.88
N GLU A 215 -10.91 -14.71 -11.63
CA GLU A 215 -12.15 -14.21 -12.23
C GLU A 215 -12.45 -12.77 -11.77
N LEU A 216 -12.38 -12.51 -10.47
CA LEU A 216 -12.57 -11.17 -9.92
C LEU A 216 -11.54 -10.18 -10.47
N ALA A 217 -10.28 -10.58 -10.55
CA ALA A 217 -9.21 -9.75 -11.09
C ALA A 217 -9.43 -9.42 -12.57
N ASN A 218 -9.84 -10.41 -13.37
CA ASN A 218 -10.18 -10.23 -14.79
C ASN A 218 -11.37 -9.26 -14.98
N MET A 219 -12.39 -9.38 -14.13
CA MET A 219 -13.53 -8.45 -14.14
C MET A 219 -13.11 -7.02 -13.78
N MET A 220 -12.23 -6.86 -12.78
CA MET A 220 -11.73 -5.54 -12.35
C MET A 220 -10.93 -4.85 -13.42
N VAL A 221 -9.99 -5.54 -14.06
CA VAL A 221 -9.09 -4.99 -15.08
C VAL A 221 -9.75 -4.95 -16.47
N GLY A 222 -10.66 -5.88 -16.74
CA GLY A 222 -11.39 -5.98 -18.02
C GLY A 222 -10.65 -6.72 -19.13
N ARG A 223 -9.58 -7.41 -18.79
CA ARG A 223 -8.84 -8.33 -19.64
C ARG A 223 -8.29 -9.47 -18.79
N PRO A 224 -7.92 -10.61 -19.39
CA PRO A 224 -7.22 -11.66 -18.68
C PRO A 224 -5.93 -11.13 -18.04
N ILE A 225 -5.73 -11.42 -16.75
CA ILE A 225 -4.49 -11.16 -16.03
C ILE A 225 -3.62 -12.41 -16.10
N GLN A 226 -2.34 -12.22 -16.41
CA GLN A 226 -1.39 -13.32 -16.42
C GLN A 226 -0.96 -13.63 -14.98
N SER A 227 -1.49 -14.72 -14.43
CA SER A 227 -1.11 -15.22 -13.10
C SER A 227 0.37 -15.65 -13.03
N HIS A 228 0.93 -16.05 -14.17
CA HIS A 228 2.33 -16.38 -14.35
C HIS A 228 2.92 -15.51 -15.46
N LEU A 229 3.74 -14.56 -15.05
CA LEU A 229 4.47 -13.74 -16.01
C LEU A 229 5.58 -14.58 -16.67
N PRO A 230 5.74 -14.49 -17.99
CA PRO A 230 6.86 -15.15 -18.66
C PRO A 230 8.17 -14.56 -18.13
N ARG A 231 9.07 -15.43 -17.70
CA ARG A 231 10.40 -15.05 -17.24
C ARG A 231 11.45 -15.91 -17.93
N ALA A 232 12.56 -15.29 -18.33
CA ALA A 232 13.69 -16.04 -18.85
C ALA A 232 14.29 -16.96 -17.77
N PRO A 233 14.92 -18.09 -18.14
CA PRO A 233 15.64 -18.90 -17.17
C PRO A 233 16.68 -18.08 -16.40
N TYR A 234 16.81 -18.37 -15.11
CA TYR A 234 17.83 -17.73 -14.26
C TYR A 234 19.23 -18.04 -14.77
N ASN A 235 19.93 -17.03 -15.22
CA ASN A 235 21.31 -17.10 -15.71
C ASN A 235 22.09 -15.89 -15.22
N PRO A 236 22.56 -15.90 -13.96
CA PRO A 236 23.22 -14.76 -13.35
C PRO A 236 24.60 -14.49 -14.01
N GLY A 237 24.84 -13.20 -14.28
CA GLY A 237 26.11 -12.71 -14.76
C GLY A 237 27.13 -12.46 -13.64
N ALA A 238 28.04 -11.52 -13.88
CA ALA A 238 29.06 -11.08 -12.91
C ALA A 238 28.39 -10.41 -11.68
N THR A 239 29.09 -10.40 -10.57
CA THR A 239 28.67 -9.68 -9.36
C THR A 239 28.66 -8.19 -9.64
N VAL A 240 27.55 -7.54 -9.30
CA VAL A 240 27.32 -6.08 -9.45
C VAL A 240 27.47 -5.35 -8.12
N LEU A 241 26.94 -5.96 -7.05
CA LEU A 241 27.00 -5.41 -5.69
C LEU A 241 27.48 -6.48 -4.72
N GLU A 242 28.43 -6.12 -3.85
CA GLU A 242 28.82 -6.89 -2.66
C GLU A 242 28.62 -6.03 -1.43
N VAL A 243 27.95 -6.61 -0.44
CA VAL A 243 27.72 -6.02 0.89
C VAL A 243 28.45 -6.93 1.89
N ASP A 244 29.34 -6.37 2.69
CA ASP A 244 30.16 -7.14 3.64
C ASP A 244 30.16 -6.46 5.00
N GLY A 245 29.62 -7.18 6.01
CA GLY A 245 29.64 -6.78 7.40
C GLY A 245 28.96 -5.44 7.70
N LEU A 246 27.90 -5.07 6.94
CA LEU A 246 27.25 -3.77 7.07
C LEU A 246 26.54 -3.63 8.41
N GLN A 247 26.81 -2.55 9.13
CA GLN A 247 26.20 -2.23 10.40
C GLN A 247 25.65 -0.81 10.42
N LEU A 248 24.55 -0.63 11.14
CA LEU A 248 23.97 0.67 11.42
C LEU A 248 23.47 0.72 12.86
N ALA A 249 23.84 1.77 13.59
CA ALA A 249 23.25 2.11 14.88
C ALA A 249 22.63 3.51 14.81
N ASP A 250 21.57 3.73 15.57
CA ASP A 250 20.98 5.05 15.74
C ASP A 250 21.78 5.93 16.73
N GLU A 251 21.29 7.13 17.00
CA GLU A 251 21.92 8.07 17.93
C GLU A 251 21.95 7.56 19.38
N GLN A 252 21.05 6.64 19.72
CA GLN A 252 20.94 5.98 21.04
C GLN A 252 21.73 4.67 21.11
N GLN A 253 22.55 4.37 20.06
CA GLN A 253 23.33 3.14 19.93
C GLN A 253 22.48 1.86 19.82
N VAL A 254 21.22 1.97 19.46
CA VAL A 254 20.38 0.82 19.11
C VAL A 254 20.80 0.31 17.74
N LYS A 255 21.10 -0.96 17.63
CA LYS A 255 21.50 -1.59 16.36
C LYS A 255 20.29 -1.78 15.47
N LEU A 256 20.23 -1.01 14.37
CA LEU A 256 19.22 -1.12 13.32
C LEU A 256 19.61 -2.15 12.26
N LEU A 257 20.92 -2.26 11.96
CA LEU A 257 21.50 -3.30 11.12
C LEU A 257 22.71 -3.92 11.82
N ALA A 258 22.84 -5.23 11.74
CA ALA A 258 23.91 -5.96 12.43
C ALA A 258 24.45 -7.06 11.53
N ASP A 259 25.66 -6.83 10.99
CA ASP A 259 26.42 -7.79 10.19
C ASP A 259 25.68 -8.27 8.94
N ILE A 260 25.18 -7.33 8.14
CA ILE A 260 24.51 -7.63 6.86
C ILE A 260 25.57 -7.94 5.81
N GLY A 261 25.48 -9.13 5.22
CA GLY A 261 26.35 -9.57 4.12
C GLY A 261 25.58 -10.33 3.05
N PHE A 262 25.72 -9.90 1.79
CA PHE A 262 25.17 -10.59 0.62
C PHE A 262 25.80 -10.04 -0.67
N ASN A 263 25.54 -10.73 -1.78
CA ASN A 263 25.91 -10.25 -3.11
C ASN A 263 24.72 -10.22 -4.07
N LEU A 264 24.83 -9.40 -5.11
CA LEU A 264 23.88 -9.30 -6.22
C LEU A 264 24.59 -9.46 -7.54
N ARG A 265 24.01 -10.19 -8.48
CA ARG A 265 24.59 -10.44 -9.80
C ARG A 265 23.79 -9.77 -10.90
N ALA A 266 24.42 -9.49 -12.03
CA ALA A 266 23.74 -9.00 -13.22
C ALA A 266 22.68 -10.00 -13.68
N GLY A 267 21.49 -9.51 -14.03
CA GLY A 267 20.38 -10.37 -14.45
C GLY A 267 19.75 -11.20 -13.31
N GLU A 268 19.84 -10.71 -12.08
CA GLU A 268 19.30 -11.36 -10.89
C GLU A 268 18.35 -10.43 -10.14
N ILE A 269 17.23 -10.98 -9.66
CA ILE A 269 16.38 -10.34 -8.67
C ILE A 269 16.60 -11.05 -7.33
N VAL A 270 17.23 -10.37 -6.37
CA VAL A 270 17.29 -10.81 -4.97
C VAL A 270 16.21 -10.07 -4.19
N ALA A 271 15.28 -10.81 -3.60
CA ALA A 271 14.26 -10.23 -2.75
C ALA A 271 14.65 -10.30 -1.28
N ILE A 272 14.41 -9.23 -0.55
CA ILE A 272 14.46 -9.20 0.91
C ILE A 272 13.04 -9.29 1.44
N ALA A 273 12.72 -10.42 2.07
CA ALA A 273 11.45 -10.67 2.74
C ALA A 273 11.61 -10.40 4.24
N GLY A 274 10.61 -9.76 4.85
CA GLY A 274 10.61 -9.45 6.29
C GLY A 274 9.43 -8.58 6.68
N VAL A 275 9.11 -8.59 7.97
CA VAL A 275 8.08 -7.68 8.52
C VAL A 275 8.64 -6.26 8.56
N SER A 276 7.80 -5.25 8.29
CA SER A 276 8.22 -3.84 8.35
C SER A 276 8.91 -3.50 9.68
N GLY A 277 9.97 -2.69 9.62
CA GLY A 277 10.72 -2.27 10.80
C GLY A 277 11.87 -3.22 11.21
N ASN A 278 12.20 -4.20 10.38
CA ASN A 278 13.32 -5.12 10.62
C ASN A 278 14.66 -4.68 9.97
N GLY A 279 14.77 -3.42 9.52
CA GLY A 279 16.01 -2.86 8.96
C GLY A 279 16.04 -2.78 7.42
N GLN A 280 14.99 -3.18 6.73
CA GLN A 280 14.96 -3.17 5.26
C GLN A 280 15.04 -1.74 4.69
N SER A 281 14.32 -0.80 5.28
CA SER A 281 14.32 0.62 4.87
C SER A 281 15.70 1.23 5.07
N GLU A 282 16.31 0.99 6.22
CA GLU A 282 17.65 1.45 6.54
C GLU A 282 18.70 0.90 5.57
N LEU A 283 18.55 -0.36 5.18
CA LEU A 283 19.42 -0.98 4.18
C LEU A 283 19.27 -0.29 2.81
N LEU A 284 18.05 -0.05 2.34
CA LEU A 284 17.80 0.69 1.09
C LEU A 284 18.35 2.12 1.14
N GLU A 285 18.19 2.82 2.28
CA GLU A 285 18.73 4.16 2.48
C GLU A 285 20.27 4.17 2.36
N ILE A 286 20.96 3.18 2.93
CA ILE A 286 22.42 3.08 2.81
C ILE A 286 22.83 2.77 1.37
N LEU A 287 22.20 1.79 0.74
CA LEU A 287 22.53 1.37 -0.62
C LEU A 287 22.22 2.44 -1.68
N SER A 288 21.29 3.36 -1.40
CA SER A 288 20.95 4.52 -2.24
C SER A 288 21.78 5.76 -1.92
N GLY A 289 22.63 5.70 -0.88
CA GLY A 289 23.45 6.83 -0.44
C GLY A 289 22.72 7.87 0.39
N MET A 290 21.48 7.62 0.80
CA MET A 290 20.70 8.54 1.64
C MET A 290 21.09 8.47 3.12
N ARG A 291 21.79 7.40 3.52
CA ARG A 291 22.23 7.19 4.90
C ARG A 291 23.63 6.58 4.94
N LEU A 292 24.45 6.99 5.92
CA LEU A 292 25.78 6.41 6.14
C LEU A 292 25.68 5.22 7.10
N PRO A 293 26.35 4.10 6.81
CA PRO A 293 26.46 3.01 7.76
C PRO A 293 27.43 3.37 8.91
N THR A 294 27.31 2.67 10.01
CA THR A 294 28.27 2.78 11.13
C THR A 294 29.58 2.08 10.79
N SER A 295 29.52 0.94 10.10
CA SER A 295 30.67 0.16 9.62
C SER A 295 30.26 -0.80 8.50
N GLY A 296 31.22 -1.47 7.90
CA GLY A 296 31.04 -2.41 6.80
C GLY A 296 31.60 -1.89 5.48
N LYS A 297 31.49 -2.68 4.43
CA LYS A 297 31.98 -2.35 3.08
C LYS A 297 30.91 -2.57 2.05
N LEU A 298 30.86 -1.69 1.07
CA LEU A 298 30.10 -1.83 -0.15
C LEU A 298 31.01 -1.79 -1.36
N ARG A 299 30.90 -2.78 -2.25
CA ARG A 299 31.61 -2.80 -3.54
C ARG A 299 30.58 -2.84 -4.65
N PHE A 300 30.73 -1.94 -5.59
CA PHE A 300 29.91 -1.85 -6.80
C PHE A 300 30.78 -1.97 -8.04
N LEU A 301 30.52 -2.98 -8.88
CA LEU A 301 31.33 -3.29 -10.06
C LEU A 301 32.84 -3.36 -9.74
N ASP A 302 33.19 -4.14 -8.75
CA ASP A 302 34.55 -4.35 -8.21
C ASP A 302 35.25 -3.10 -7.67
N LYS A 303 34.52 -1.99 -7.45
CA LYS A 303 35.04 -0.76 -6.83
C LYS A 303 34.41 -0.55 -5.47
N ASP A 304 35.24 -0.24 -4.49
CA ASP A 304 34.73 0.16 -3.18
C ASP A 304 33.96 1.46 -3.31
N LEU A 305 32.71 1.48 -2.80
CA LEU A 305 31.95 2.71 -2.67
C LEU A 305 32.46 3.50 -1.46
N PRO A 306 32.87 4.76 -1.64
CA PRO A 306 33.35 5.56 -0.55
C PRO A 306 32.17 5.90 0.38
N PHE A 307 32.28 5.51 1.63
CA PHE A 307 31.48 6.13 2.67
C PHE A 307 32.10 7.48 3.00
N ALA A 308 31.51 8.54 2.47
CA ALA A 308 31.96 9.89 2.74
C ALA A 308 31.98 10.17 4.24
N LYS A 309 32.98 10.96 4.68
CA LYS A 309 33.00 11.50 6.03
C LYS A 309 31.70 12.28 6.23
N ARG A 310 31.15 12.31 7.45
CA ARG A 310 29.84 12.86 7.84
C ARG A 310 29.45 14.24 7.22
N HIS A 311 30.42 14.99 6.65
CA HIS A 311 30.18 16.29 5.99
C HIS A 311 29.88 16.19 4.48
N ASP A 312 30.06 15.04 3.84
CA ASP A 312 29.87 14.87 2.39
C ASP A 312 28.63 14.01 2.04
N ALA A 313 27.78 13.70 3.02
CA ALA A 313 26.62 12.82 2.84
C ALA A 313 25.59 13.37 1.83
N ASP A 314 25.44 14.69 1.73
CA ASP A 314 24.44 15.33 0.89
C ASP A 314 24.64 15.09 -0.62
N GLY A 315 25.86 14.79 -1.06
CA GLY A 315 26.19 14.49 -2.46
C GLY A 315 26.15 13.01 -2.85
N LEU A 316 26.05 12.08 -1.89
CA LEU A 316 26.15 10.65 -2.15
C LEU A 316 25.00 10.09 -3.02
N PRO A 317 23.73 10.47 -2.84
CA PRO A 317 22.66 9.95 -3.70
C PRO A 317 22.87 10.29 -5.18
N LEU A 318 23.39 11.48 -5.47
CA LEU A 318 23.71 11.89 -6.84
C LEU A 318 24.89 11.08 -7.39
N ALA A 319 25.98 10.93 -6.61
CA ALA A 319 27.14 10.14 -6.99
C ALA A 319 26.77 8.67 -7.26
N PHE A 320 25.89 8.07 -6.46
CA PHE A 320 25.42 6.69 -6.66
C PHE A 320 24.59 6.57 -7.95
N ARG A 321 23.74 7.54 -8.25
CA ARG A 321 23.01 7.61 -9.52
C ARG A 321 23.95 7.72 -10.73
N GLU A 322 24.99 8.53 -10.65
CA GLU A 322 26.01 8.66 -11.71
C GLU A 322 26.77 7.36 -11.95
N LEU A 323 26.96 6.54 -10.93
CA LEU A 323 27.53 5.20 -11.07
C LEU A 323 26.58 4.20 -11.73
N GLY A 324 25.30 4.51 -11.82
CA GLY A 324 24.26 3.64 -12.39
C GLY A 324 23.46 2.85 -11.36
N ILE A 325 23.36 3.36 -10.12
CA ILE A 325 22.47 2.83 -9.08
C ILE A 325 21.18 3.64 -9.09
N ALA A 326 20.07 3.02 -9.44
CA ALA A 326 18.74 3.62 -9.43
C ALA A 326 17.97 3.20 -8.17
N HIS A 327 17.06 4.05 -7.70
CA HIS A 327 16.29 3.80 -6.48
C HIS A 327 14.81 4.12 -6.65
N ILE A 328 13.96 3.13 -6.44
CA ILE A 328 12.52 3.27 -6.31
C ILE A 328 12.22 3.19 -4.80
N PRO A 329 11.84 4.30 -4.15
CA PRO A 329 11.67 4.34 -2.70
C PRO A 329 10.38 3.64 -2.26
N GLU A 330 10.35 3.19 -1.00
CA GLU A 330 9.16 2.56 -0.38
C GLU A 330 7.98 3.52 -0.24
N ASP A 331 8.26 4.78 0.12
CA ASP A 331 7.25 5.85 0.15
C ASP A 331 7.45 6.81 -1.03
N ARG A 332 6.71 6.53 -2.11
CA ARG A 332 6.76 7.36 -3.31
C ARG A 332 6.36 8.82 -3.08
N LEU A 333 5.46 9.09 -2.09
CA LEU A 333 4.95 10.44 -1.84
C LEU A 333 5.93 11.29 -1.03
N ARG A 334 6.73 10.66 -0.20
CA ARG A 334 7.77 11.31 0.60
C ARG A 334 9.07 11.47 -0.20
N ASP A 335 9.53 10.41 -0.87
CA ASP A 335 10.87 10.34 -1.42
C ASP A 335 10.90 10.17 -2.95
N GLY A 336 9.78 9.79 -3.57
CA GLY A 336 9.71 9.44 -5.00
C GLY A 336 9.29 10.58 -5.91
N VAL A 337 8.38 11.47 -5.47
CA VAL A 337 7.79 12.52 -6.30
C VAL A 337 7.64 13.85 -5.57
N VAL A 338 7.68 14.94 -6.31
CA VAL A 338 7.31 16.28 -5.82
C VAL A 338 5.87 16.56 -6.29
N LYS A 339 4.90 16.47 -5.37
CA LYS A 339 3.45 16.53 -5.67
C LYS A 339 3.00 17.74 -6.50
N ASN A 340 3.61 18.89 -6.26
CA ASN A 340 3.27 20.14 -6.93
C ASN A 340 3.93 20.32 -8.29
N PHE A 341 4.92 19.49 -8.63
CA PHE A 341 5.58 19.50 -9.91
C PHE A 341 4.75 18.81 -10.98
N SER A 342 4.96 19.19 -12.25
CA SER A 342 4.35 18.49 -13.38
C SER A 342 4.92 17.08 -13.52
N VAL A 343 4.21 16.23 -14.26
CA VAL A 343 4.70 14.89 -14.61
C VAL A 343 6.05 15.00 -15.32
N MET A 344 6.18 15.92 -16.30
CA MET A 344 7.45 16.17 -17.00
C MET A 344 8.59 16.51 -16.04
N GLN A 345 8.38 17.39 -15.07
CA GLN A 345 9.41 17.75 -14.09
C GLN A 345 9.78 16.54 -13.20
N ASN A 346 8.82 15.70 -12.82
CA ASN A 346 9.10 14.49 -12.06
C ASN A 346 9.84 13.42 -12.87
N THR A 347 9.68 13.35 -14.21
CA THR A 347 10.42 12.39 -15.04
C THR A 347 11.92 12.73 -15.20
N ILE A 348 12.32 13.95 -14.86
CA ILE A 348 13.72 14.37 -14.93
C ILE A 348 14.37 14.59 -13.56
N LEU A 349 13.60 14.43 -12.49
CA LEU A 349 14.05 14.67 -11.12
C LEU A 349 15.25 13.77 -10.77
N GLY A 350 16.37 14.39 -10.37
CA GLY A 350 17.62 13.70 -10.06
C GLY A 350 18.52 13.40 -11.28
N TYR A 351 18.03 13.65 -12.51
CA TYR A 351 18.77 13.43 -13.77
C TYR A 351 18.85 14.69 -14.65
N GLN A 352 18.48 15.83 -14.08
CA GLN A 352 18.37 17.09 -14.81
C GLN A 352 19.70 17.54 -15.45
N ASP A 353 20.84 17.21 -14.84
CA ASP A 353 22.14 17.65 -15.34
C ASP A 353 22.49 17.01 -16.68
N HIS A 354 22.03 15.77 -16.93
CA HIS A 354 22.22 15.11 -18.24
C HIS A 354 21.34 15.68 -19.36
N LEU A 355 20.38 16.57 -19.04
CA LEU A 355 19.45 17.17 -20.01
C LEU A 355 19.77 18.62 -20.35
N LYS A 356 20.82 19.19 -19.73
CA LYS A 356 21.33 20.51 -20.02
C LYS A 356 22.17 20.46 -21.30
N ASN A 357 22.05 21.52 -22.13
CA ASN A 357 22.96 21.72 -23.25
C ASN A 357 24.32 22.26 -22.74
N ARG A 358 25.28 22.45 -23.66
CA ARG A 358 26.59 22.99 -23.33
C ARG A 358 26.59 24.38 -22.67
N TRP A 359 25.46 25.09 -22.71
CA TRP A 359 25.22 26.39 -22.09
C TRP A 359 24.49 26.31 -20.75
N GLY A 360 24.27 25.12 -20.25
CA GLY A 360 23.53 24.90 -19.00
C GLY A 360 22.00 25.08 -19.12
N LEU A 361 21.44 25.23 -20.33
CA LEU A 361 20.03 25.49 -20.57
C LEU A 361 19.28 24.20 -20.90
N PHE A 362 18.00 24.11 -20.45
CA PHE A 362 17.11 23.01 -20.77
C PHE A 362 16.40 23.24 -22.11
N ASN A 363 16.28 22.18 -22.91
CA ASN A 363 15.38 22.14 -24.04
C ASN A 363 14.02 21.53 -23.62
N PHE A 364 13.14 22.36 -23.07
CA PHE A 364 11.83 21.89 -22.57
C PHE A 364 10.97 21.23 -23.65
N LYS A 365 11.10 21.61 -24.91
CA LYS A 365 10.38 20.97 -26.02
C LYS A 365 10.83 19.52 -26.22
N ALA A 366 12.14 19.28 -26.21
CA ALA A 366 12.70 17.93 -26.32
C ALA A 366 12.39 17.08 -25.09
N ILE A 367 12.46 17.67 -23.88
CA ILE A 367 12.11 17.01 -22.62
C ILE A 367 10.63 16.63 -22.62
N GLY A 368 9.73 17.52 -23.05
CA GLY A 368 8.30 17.25 -23.13
C GLY A 368 7.96 16.13 -24.13
N ALA A 369 8.61 16.13 -25.31
CA ALA A 369 8.43 15.05 -26.29
C ALA A 369 8.88 13.69 -25.73
N ARG A 370 10.05 13.63 -25.10
CA ARG A 370 10.57 12.44 -24.44
C ARG A 370 9.65 11.97 -23.29
N CYS A 371 9.14 12.92 -22.51
CA CYS A 371 8.17 12.60 -21.45
C CYS A 371 6.90 11.99 -22.05
N ALA A 372 6.33 12.58 -23.10
CA ALA A 372 5.11 12.07 -23.72
C ALA A 372 5.30 10.64 -24.29
N GLU A 373 6.45 10.32 -24.86
CA GLU A 373 6.79 8.97 -25.29
C GLU A 373 6.86 7.99 -24.11
N LEU A 374 7.54 8.40 -23.04
CA LEU A 374 7.67 7.64 -21.81
C LEU A 374 6.31 7.33 -21.17
N LEU A 375 5.42 8.32 -21.09
CA LEU A 375 4.08 8.13 -20.55
C LEU A 375 3.28 7.09 -21.35
N LYS A 376 3.49 7.02 -22.66
CA LYS A 376 2.87 5.99 -23.52
C LYS A 376 3.48 4.60 -23.27
N THR A 377 4.82 4.51 -23.21
CA THR A 377 5.54 3.25 -23.02
C THR A 377 5.18 2.58 -21.68
N PHE A 378 5.02 3.37 -20.62
CA PHE A 378 4.68 2.89 -19.30
C PHE A 378 3.18 2.92 -19.01
N ASP A 379 2.34 3.20 -20.02
CA ASP A 379 0.89 3.29 -19.89
C ASP A 379 0.44 4.15 -18.71
N VAL A 380 1.00 5.36 -18.60
CA VAL A 380 0.61 6.36 -17.59
C VAL A 380 -0.64 7.08 -18.07
N ARG A 381 -1.68 7.11 -17.25
CA ARG A 381 -2.97 7.72 -17.62
C ARG A 381 -3.43 8.77 -16.60
N PRO A 382 -3.82 9.98 -17.06
CA PRO A 382 -3.75 10.49 -18.44
C PRO A 382 -2.31 10.79 -18.86
N ALA A 383 -1.98 10.54 -20.14
CA ALA A 383 -0.64 10.79 -20.69
C ALA A 383 -0.44 12.30 -20.99
N ASN A 384 -0.44 13.12 -19.95
CA ASN A 384 -0.28 14.57 -20.01
C ASN A 384 0.98 15.02 -19.24
N PRO A 385 2.07 15.45 -19.93
CA PRO A 385 3.29 15.92 -19.30
C PRO A 385 3.13 17.13 -18.38
N ASP A 386 2.15 18.00 -18.65
CA ASP A 386 1.95 19.25 -17.92
C ASP A 386 1.05 19.10 -16.68
N LEU A 387 0.41 17.94 -16.53
CA LEU A 387 -0.43 17.68 -15.37
C LEU A 387 0.43 17.61 -14.11
N ARG A 388 -0.05 18.18 -12.99
CA ARG A 388 0.59 18.00 -11.69
C ARG A 388 0.53 16.53 -11.28
N ILE A 389 1.68 15.95 -10.89
CA ILE A 389 1.75 14.52 -10.56
C ILE A 389 0.85 14.14 -9.38
N GLY A 390 0.61 15.06 -8.45
CA GLY A 390 -0.31 14.85 -7.33
C GLY A 390 -1.77 14.58 -7.73
N LEU A 391 -2.16 14.88 -8.98
CA LEU A 391 -3.49 14.60 -9.53
C LEU A 391 -3.60 13.20 -10.18
N LEU A 392 -2.49 12.49 -10.35
CA LEU A 392 -2.49 11.11 -10.82
C LEU A 392 -2.86 10.15 -9.70
N SER A 393 -3.46 8.99 -10.07
CA SER A 393 -3.61 7.87 -9.14
C SER A 393 -2.25 7.35 -8.65
N GLY A 394 -2.23 6.70 -7.48
CA GLY A 394 -1.01 6.13 -6.91
C GLY A 394 -0.27 5.20 -7.88
N GLY A 395 -1.00 4.35 -8.62
CA GLY A 395 -0.42 3.49 -9.64
C GLY A 395 0.25 4.25 -10.78
N ASN A 396 -0.37 5.32 -11.27
CA ASN A 396 0.23 6.15 -12.32
C ASN A 396 1.44 6.95 -11.82
N GLN A 397 1.42 7.42 -10.56
CA GLN A 397 2.60 8.03 -9.93
C GLN A 397 3.76 7.04 -9.86
N GLN A 398 3.48 5.80 -9.44
CA GLN A 398 4.49 4.73 -9.36
C GLN A 398 5.09 4.40 -10.72
N LYS A 399 4.26 4.31 -11.77
CA LYS A 399 4.72 4.13 -13.15
C LYS A 399 5.67 5.26 -13.59
N VAL A 400 5.40 6.52 -13.22
CA VAL A 400 6.30 7.65 -13.52
C VAL A 400 7.64 7.51 -12.80
N VAL A 401 7.65 7.11 -11.52
CA VAL A 401 8.89 6.87 -10.76
C VAL A 401 9.71 5.77 -11.42
N ILE A 402 9.10 4.62 -11.71
CA ILE A 402 9.78 3.49 -12.36
C ILE A 402 10.32 3.91 -13.73
N ALA A 403 9.49 4.58 -14.53
CA ALA A 403 9.87 5.05 -15.86
C ALA A 403 11.10 5.98 -15.83
N ARG A 404 11.17 6.89 -14.85
CA ARG A 404 12.32 7.77 -14.62
C ARG A 404 13.59 6.97 -14.34
N GLU A 405 13.51 6.02 -13.44
CA GLU A 405 14.68 5.23 -13.02
C GLU A 405 15.15 4.29 -14.16
N VAL A 406 14.22 3.70 -14.93
CA VAL A 406 14.54 2.85 -16.09
C VAL A 406 15.23 3.64 -17.22
N LEU A 407 14.81 4.88 -17.45
CA LEU A 407 15.45 5.75 -18.47
C LEU A 407 16.92 6.02 -18.21
N ALA A 408 17.36 5.96 -16.97
CA ALA A 408 18.77 6.12 -16.61
C ALA A 408 19.65 4.92 -17.02
N LYS A 409 19.02 3.81 -17.50
CA LYS A 409 19.71 2.55 -17.86
C LYS A 409 20.60 2.05 -16.73
N PRO A 410 20.02 1.81 -15.55
CA PRO A 410 20.80 1.44 -14.37
C PRO A 410 21.45 0.07 -14.55
N LYS A 411 22.55 -0.15 -13.82
CA LYS A 411 23.20 -1.47 -13.65
C LYS A 411 22.69 -2.17 -12.40
N LEU A 412 22.28 -1.39 -11.41
CA LEU A 412 21.66 -1.83 -10.16
C LEU A 412 20.38 -1.03 -9.94
N MET A 413 19.29 -1.71 -9.64
CA MET A 413 18.03 -1.09 -9.24
C MET A 413 17.65 -1.54 -7.82
N LEU A 414 17.53 -0.58 -6.93
CA LEU A 414 17.03 -0.75 -5.57
C LEU A 414 15.52 -0.48 -5.61
N VAL A 415 14.71 -1.45 -5.22
CA VAL A 415 13.24 -1.39 -5.38
C VAL A 415 12.58 -1.64 -4.03
N GLY A 416 12.03 -0.60 -3.45
CA GLY A 416 11.29 -0.68 -2.18
C GLY A 416 9.79 -0.69 -2.41
N GLN A 417 9.09 -1.75 -1.98
CA GLN A 417 7.63 -1.86 -1.95
C GLN A 417 6.93 -1.38 -3.25
N PRO A 418 7.34 -1.85 -4.44
CA PRO A 418 6.94 -1.23 -5.71
C PRO A 418 5.44 -1.27 -5.98
N THR A 419 4.73 -2.21 -5.37
CA THR A 419 3.29 -2.41 -5.58
C THR A 419 2.42 -1.89 -4.42
N ARG A 420 3.02 -1.23 -3.43
CA ARG A 420 2.28 -0.72 -2.27
C ARG A 420 1.25 0.34 -2.68
N GLY A 421 -0.03 0.06 -2.41
CA GLY A 421 -1.14 0.98 -2.67
C GLY A 421 -1.39 1.25 -4.15
N VAL A 422 -1.13 0.27 -5.01
CA VAL A 422 -1.50 0.31 -6.43
C VAL A 422 -2.52 -0.78 -6.76
N ASP A 423 -3.21 -0.63 -7.88
CA ASP A 423 -4.22 -1.58 -8.35
C ASP A 423 -3.58 -2.81 -9.03
N ILE A 424 -4.38 -3.88 -9.21
CA ILE A 424 -3.93 -5.18 -9.75
C ILE A 424 -3.36 -5.05 -11.17
N GLY A 425 -3.98 -4.24 -12.03
CA GLY A 425 -3.49 -4.03 -13.40
C GLY A 425 -2.14 -3.31 -13.42
N THR A 426 -1.93 -2.40 -12.47
CA THR A 426 -0.64 -1.72 -12.26
C THR A 426 0.42 -2.68 -11.71
N ILE A 427 0.07 -3.59 -10.77
CA ILE A 427 0.99 -4.62 -10.25
C ILE A 427 1.56 -5.46 -11.40
N GLU A 428 0.71 -6.00 -12.28
CA GLU A 428 1.14 -6.79 -13.44
C GLU A 428 2.11 -6.00 -14.33
N SER A 429 1.79 -4.73 -14.61
CA SER A 429 2.65 -3.86 -15.41
C SER A 429 4.02 -3.64 -14.76
N ILE A 430 4.08 -3.37 -13.45
CA ILE A 430 5.32 -3.18 -12.70
C ILE A 430 6.16 -4.47 -12.72
N HIS A 431 5.55 -5.61 -12.42
CA HIS A 431 6.24 -6.90 -12.42
C HIS A 431 6.83 -7.22 -13.80
N THR A 432 6.06 -6.99 -14.87
CA THR A 432 6.55 -7.18 -16.25
C THR A 432 7.77 -6.30 -16.54
N GLN A 433 7.78 -5.04 -16.09
CA GLN A 433 8.92 -4.14 -16.29
C GLN A 433 10.15 -4.60 -15.50
N LEU A 434 9.99 -5.02 -14.25
CA LEU A 434 11.10 -5.51 -13.41
C LEU A 434 11.72 -6.78 -13.99
N LEU A 435 10.89 -7.73 -14.46
CA LEU A 435 11.38 -8.93 -15.13
C LEU A 435 12.10 -8.61 -16.43
N ALA A 436 11.59 -7.70 -17.24
CA ALA A 436 12.24 -7.25 -18.47
C ALA A 436 13.61 -6.61 -18.19
N LEU A 437 13.75 -5.83 -17.13
CA LEU A 437 15.02 -5.24 -16.70
C LEU A 437 16.01 -6.32 -16.24
N ARG A 438 15.56 -7.29 -15.44
CA ARG A 438 16.36 -8.45 -15.05
C ARG A 438 16.87 -9.19 -16.28
N ASP A 439 15.99 -9.50 -17.23
CA ASP A 439 16.32 -10.23 -18.45
C ASP A 439 17.26 -9.42 -19.36
N ALA A 440 17.27 -8.09 -19.26
CA ALA A 440 18.22 -7.19 -19.89
C ALA A 440 19.58 -7.08 -19.15
N GLY A 441 19.77 -7.82 -18.05
CA GLY A 441 21.03 -7.89 -17.31
C GLY A 441 21.14 -6.90 -16.15
N VAL A 442 20.08 -6.21 -15.77
CA VAL A 442 20.07 -5.32 -14.58
C VAL A 442 20.03 -6.17 -13.31
N ALA A 443 20.88 -5.86 -12.33
CA ALA A 443 20.80 -6.42 -10.99
C ALA A 443 19.68 -5.71 -10.21
N ILE A 444 18.78 -6.43 -9.54
CA ILE A 444 17.64 -5.84 -8.83
C ILE A 444 17.62 -6.35 -7.39
N LEU A 445 17.64 -5.42 -6.42
CA LEU A 445 17.34 -5.70 -5.03
C LEU A 445 15.90 -5.27 -4.76
N LEU A 446 15.03 -6.24 -4.52
CA LEU A 446 13.62 -6.02 -4.23
C LEU A 446 13.38 -6.14 -2.73
N VAL A 447 12.84 -5.12 -2.10
CA VAL A 447 12.33 -5.18 -0.73
C VAL A 447 10.81 -5.21 -0.80
N SER A 448 10.19 -6.27 -0.29
CA SER A 448 8.73 -6.40 -0.25
C SER A 448 8.27 -7.16 0.99
N VAL A 449 7.18 -6.68 1.59
CA VAL A 449 6.45 -7.39 2.66
C VAL A 449 5.44 -8.37 2.10
N GLU A 450 5.10 -8.26 0.81
CA GLU A 450 4.14 -9.12 0.13
C GLU A 450 4.83 -10.38 -0.40
N LEU A 451 4.62 -11.53 0.26
CA LEU A 451 5.26 -12.79 -0.14
C LEU A 451 4.87 -13.24 -1.55
N GLU A 452 3.67 -12.90 -2.02
CA GLU A 452 3.24 -13.18 -3.39
C GLU A 452 4.09 -12.39 -4.42
N GLU A 453 4.46 -11.14 -4.13
CA GLU A 453 5.37 -10.36 -4.96
C GLU A 453 6.78 -10.96 -4.97
N VAL A 454 7.28 -11.34 -3.80
CA VAL A 454 8.58 -12.04 -3.66
C VAL A 454 8.57 -13.31 -4.51
N ARG A 455 7.53 -14.14 -4.40
CA ARG A 455 7.36 -15.38 -5.18
C ARG A 455 7.30 -15.14 -6.68
N ALA A 456 6.64 -14.07 -7.11
CA ALA A 456 6.47 -13.76 -8.53
C ALA A 456 7.75 -13.28 -9.22
N LEU A 457 8.62 -12.58 -8.49
CA LEU A 457 9.75 -11.83 -9.05
C LEU A 457 11.12 -12.41 -8.69
N ALA A 458 11.31 -12.91 -7.48
CA ALA A 458 12.63 -13.27 -6.98
C ALA A 458 13.26 -14.46 -7.71
N ASP A 459 14.57 -14.43 -7.86
CA ASP A 459 15.41 -15.58 -8.19
C ASP A 459 15.99 -16.17 -6.91
N ARG A 460 16.28 -15.30 -5.93
CA ARG A 460 16.82 -15.64 -4.62
C ARG A 460 16.18 -14.77 -3.55
N ILE A 461 15.97 -15.32 -2.36
CA ILE A 461 15.27 -14.68 -1.26
C ILE A 461 16.21 -14.61 -0.05
N LEU A 462 16.40 -13.42 0.48
CA LEU A 462 17.00 -13.17 1.78
C LEU A 462 15.87 -12.86 2.77
N VAL A 463 15.89 -13.52 3.92
CA VAL A 463 14.90 -13.23 4.98
C VAL A 463 15.56 -12.37 6.04
N MET A 464 14.89 -11.28 6.41
CA MET A 464 15.43 -10.31 7.36
C MET A 464 14.57 -10.21 8.61
N CYS A 465 15.24 -10.29 9.79
CA CYS A 465 14.62 -10.14 11.10
C CYS A 465 15.59 -9.48 12.08
N GLY A 466 15.10 -8.47 12.81
CA GLY A 466 15.90 -7.78 13.84
C GLY A 466 17.23 -7.20 13.32
N GLY A 467 17.22 -6.64 12.12
CA GLY A 467 18.41 -6.05 11.49
C GLY A 467 19.45 -7.06 11.00
N ARG A 468 19.10 -8.34 10.86
CA ARG A 468 19.98 -9.42 10.41
C ARG A 468 19.36 -10.22 9.28
N ILE A 469 20.20 -10.82 8.42
CA ILE A 469 19.75 -11.86 7.49
C ILE A 469 19.66 -13.16 8.26
N THR A 470 18.44 -13.69 8.40
CA THR A 470 18.15 -14.93 9.15
C THR A 470 18.12 -16.17 8.28
N GLY A 471 18.10 -15.99 6.96
CA GLY A 471 18.14 -17.11 6.03
C GLY A 471 18.21 -16.63 4.57
N GLU A 472 18.69 -17.54 3.73
CA GLU A 472 18.75 -17.41 2.28
C GLU A 472 18.11 -18.63 1.65
N LEU A 473 17.26 -18.42 0.64
CA LEU A 473 16.56 -19.48 -0.11
C LEU A 473 16.63 -19.18 -1.60
N LYS A 474 16.67 -20.23 -2.40
CA LYS A 474 16.39 -20.13 -3.82
C LYS A 474 14.88 -20.11 -4.04
N ILE A 475 14.42 -19.58 -5.17
CA ILE A 475 12.96 -19.49 -5.44
C ILE A 475 12.29 -20.87 -5.50
N GLU A 476 13.00 -21.91 -5.90
CA GLU A 476 12.50 -23.29 -5.92
C GLU A 476 12.23 -23.83 -4.51
N GLU A 477 12.87 -23.26 -3.48
CA GLU A 477 12.69 -23.60 -2.08
C GLU A 477 11.64 -22.71 -1.38
N PHE A 478 10.85 -21.94 -2.16
CA PHE A 478 9.84 -21.04 -1.61
C PHE A 478 8.80 -21.81 -0.80
N ASP A 479 8.77 -21.56 0.49
CA ASP A 479 7.79 -22.09 1.43
C ASP A 479 7.38 -20.97 2.39
N THR A 480 6.11 -20.58 2.35
CA THR A 480 5.55 -19.49 3.16
C THR A 480 5.73 -19.76 4.66
N THR A 481 5.62 -21.03 5.08
CA THR A 481 5.79 -21.41 6.49
C THR A 481 7.25 -21.25 6.93
N ARG A 482 8.19 -21.73 6.09
CA ARG A 482 9.62 -21.58 6.36
C ARG A 482 10.06 -20.12 6.39
N ILE A 483 9.61 -19.34 5.42
CA ILE A 483 9.87 -17.88 5.39
C ILE A 483 9.30 -17.21 6.62
N GLY A 484 8.06 -17.54 7.01
CA GLY A 484 7.41 -17.00 8.21
C GLY A 484 8.18 -17.31 9.50
N LEU A 485 8.72 -18.52 9.65
CA LEU A 485 9.57 -18.89 10.81
C LEU A 485 10.87 -18.07 10.84
N LEU A 486 11.52 -17.89 9.70
CA LEU A 486 12.73 -17.08 9.57
C LEU A 486 12.46 -15.59 9.86
N MET A 487 11.31 -15.07 9.42
CA MET A 487 10.84 -13.71 9.74
C MET A 487 10.58 -13.52 11.24
N GLY A 488 10.24 -14.59 11.95
CA GLY A 488 10.11 -14.60 13.43
C GLY A 488 11.41 -14.82 14.18
N GLY A 489 12.56 -14.86 13.48
CA GLY A 489 13.87 -15.08 14.10
C GLY A 489 14.13 -16.50 14.56
N MET A 490 13.30 -17.47 14.17
CA MET A 490 13.50 -18.88 14.51
C MET A 490 14.43 -19.55 13.49
N HIS A 491 15.66 -19.78 13.88
CA HIS A 491 16.59 -20.62 13.11
C HIS A 491 16.26 -22.09 13.34
N LYS A 492 15.98 -22.86 12.28
CA LYS A 492 16.18 -24.30 12.39
C LYS A 492 17.69 -24.55 12.38
N SER A 493 18.21 -24.96 13.55
CA SER A 493 19.53 -25.56 13.70
C SER A 493 19.65 -26.81 12.80
#